data_66233900a49d63ca9823f974f2195d44
#
_entry.id   66233900a49d63ca9823f974f2195d44
#
_cell.length_a   1.000
_cell.length_b   1.000
_cell.length_c   1.000
_cell.angle_alpha   90.00
_cell.angle_beta   90.00
_cell.angle_gamma   90.00
#
_symmetry.space_group_name_H-M   'P 1'
#
loop_
_entity.id
_entity.type
_entity.pdbx_description
1 polymer ?
#
loop_
_entity_poly.entity_id
_entity_poly.type
_entity_poly.pdbx_seq_one_letter_code
_entity_poly.pdbx_strand_id
1 'polypeptide(L)'
;MNITIREPGSALTHFIAMLLALCAAVPLLVRAAVHSGVKSLTAMTVFMISMVLLYAASTIYHSVNCSGRVLRIFRKMDHMMIFILIAGTYTPVCLLTLPKPSGLMLLAAVWGIALVGIFIKGFWITCPKWFSSVLYIAMGWSCLSVLGQLFSLLPLHAFLWLLAGGLIYTCLLYTS
;
A
#
# COMPACT_ATOMS: atom_id res chain seq x y z
N MET A 1 22.54 9.64 26.74
CA MET A 1 22.34 8.86 25.48
C MET A 1 21.61 9.79 24.52
N ASN A 2 22.30 10.45 23.60
CA ASN A 2 21.66 11.34 22.63
C ASN A 2 20.96 10.46 21.57
N ILE A 3 19.65 10.38 21.68
CA ILE A 3 18.82 9.70 20.69
C ILE A 3 18.75 10.63 19.47
N THR A 4 19.63 10.42 18.50
CA THR A 4 19.57 11.13 17.22
C THR A 4 18.67 10.37 16.25
N ILE A 5 17.56 10.98 15.86
CA ILE A 5 16.69 10.44 14.80
C ILE A 5 17.44 10.59 13.47
N ARG A 6 17.51 9.51 12.68
CA ARG A 6 18.29 9.49 11.43
C ARG A 6 17.75 10.47 10.39
N GLU A 7 16.47 10.48 10.15
CA GLU A 7 15.79 11.30 9.15
C GLU A 7 14.50 11.89 9.74
N PRO A 8 14.61 12.99 10.55
CA PRO A 8 13.50 13.46 11.38
C PRO A 8 12.29 13.92 10.57
N GLY A 9 12.48 14.51 9.39
CA GLY A 9 11.38 14.95 8.53
C GLY A 9 10.54 13.78 8.03
N SER A 10 11.17 12.75 7.47
CA SER A 10 10.48 11.53 6.98
C SER A 10 9.85 10.77 8.15
N ALA A 11 10.56 10.61 9.26
CA ALA A 11 10.04 9.93 10.45
C ALA A 11 8.76 10.60 10.97
N LEU A 12 8.75 11.93 11.07
CA LEU A 12 7.60 12.70 11.55
C LEU A 12 6.40 12.62 10.60
N THR A 13 6.62 12.79 9.29
CA THR A 13 5.54 12.74 8.30
C THR A 13 4.88 11.37 8.24
N HIS A 14 5.66 10.27 8.27
CA HIS A 14 5.13 8.92 8.29
C HIS A 14 4.45 8.58 9.62
N PHE A 15 4.96 9.07 10.74
CA PHE A 15 4.30 8.92 12.04
C PHE A 15 2.94 9.61 12.09
N ILE A 16 2.85 10.86 11.60
CA ILE A 16 1.58 11.57 11.49
C ILE A 16 0.62 10.82 10.58
N ALA A 17 1.08 10.34 9.41
CA ALA A 17 0.26 9.55 8.50
C ALA A 17 -0.26 8.25 9.16
N MET A 18 0.56 7.58 9.97
CA MET A 18 0.13 6.41 10.75
C MET A 18 -0.98 6.76 11.73
N LEU A 19 -0.84 7.85 12.48
CA LEU A 19 -1.88 8.29 13.42
C LEU A 19 -3.18 8.65 12.70
N LEU A 20 -3.11 9.37 11.59
CA LEU A 20 -4.28 9.69 10.77
C LEU A 20 -4.95 8.44 10.23
N ALA A 21 -4.17 7.44 9.77
CA ALA A 21 -4.70 6.16 9.32
C ALA A 21 -5.43 5.41 10.45
N LEU A 22 -4.85 5.38 11.66
CA LEU A 22 -5.49 4.78 12.84
C LEU A 22 -6.81 5.49 13.22
N CYS A 23 -6.79 6.82 13.22
CA CYS A 23 -8.01 7.60 13.48
C CYS A 23 -9.09 7.36 12.42
N ALA A 24 -8.71 7.28 11.14
CA ALA A 24 -9.64 7.03 10.04
C ALA A 24 -10.15 5.59 10.01
N ALA A 25 -9.39 4.62 10.54
CA ALA A 25 -9.77 3.22 10.57
C ALA A 25 -11.07 2.99 11.37
N VAL A 26 -11.20 3.64 12.52
CA VAL A 26 -12.36 3.44 13.40
C VAL A 26 -13.69 3.75 12.71
N PRO A 27 -13.96 4.98 12.21
CA PRO A 27 -15.22 5.28 11.56
C PRO A 27 -15.44 4.48 10.27
N LEU A 28 -14.36 4.19 9.52
CA LEU A 28 -14.45 3.40 8.30
C LEU A 28 -14.89 1.95 8.56
N LEU A 29 -14.26 1.30 9.53
CA LEU A 29 -14.56 -0.09 9.89
C LEU A 29 -15.92 -0.23 10.58
N VAL A 30 -16.30 0.72 11.44
CA VAL A 30 -17.63 0.75 12.04
C VAL A 30 -18.69 0.89 10.94
N ARG A 31 -18.52 1.81 10.00
CA ARG A 31 -19.44 1.97 8.87
C ARG A 31 -19.53 0.72 8.00
N ALA A 32 -18.38 0.09 7.71
CA ALA A 32 -18.33 -1.16 6.95
C ALA A 32 -19.06 -2.29 7.67
N ALA A 33 -18.90 -2.41 8.98
CA ALA A 33 -19.54 -3.43 9.79
C ALA A 33 -21.07 -3.25 9.86
N VAL A 34 -21.51 -2.01 10.11
CA VAL A 34 -22.96 -1.72 10.33
C VAL A 34 -23.76 -1.71 9.03
N HIS A 35 -23.23 -1.13 7.96
CA HIS A 35 -24.00 -0.86 6.75
C HIS A 35 -23.73 -1.78 5.56
N SER A 36 -22.62 -2.51 5.54
CA SER A 36 -22.16 -3.19 4.33
C SER A 36 -21.79 -4.68 4.53
N GLY A 37 -21.91 -5.20 5.75
CA GLY A 37 -21.69 -6.61 6.08
C GLY A 37 -20.23 -7.09 6.07
N VAL A 38 -20.06 -8.39 6.35
CA VAL A 38 -18.76 -9.02 6.60
C VAL A 38 -17.76 -8.83 5.46
N LYS A 39 -18.21 -8.93 4.20
CA LYS A 39 -17.34 -8.78 3.01
C LYS A 39 -16.70 -7.41 2.95
N SER A 40 -17.48 -6.36 3.20
CA SER A 40 -16.98 -4.98 3.22
C SER A 40 -16.06 -4.75 4.40
N LEU A 41 -16.42 -5.22 5.58
CA LEU A 41 -15.57 -5.14 6.77
C LEU A 41 -14.21 -5.79 6.51
N THR A 42 -14.18 -7.01 5.98
CA THR A 42 -12.91 -7.72 5.68
C THR A 42 -12.06 -6.94 4.67
N ALA A 43 -12.67 -6.47 3.57
CA ALA A 43 -11.94 -5.74 2.54
C ALA A 43 -11.33 -4.44 3.09
N MET A 44 -12.10 -3.66 3.85
CA MET A 44 -11.62 -2.42 4.47
C MET A 44 -10.60 -2.67 5.57
N THR A 45 -10.73 -3.77 6.33
CA THR A 45 -9.75 -4.17 7.35
C THR A 45 -8.39 -4.48 6.71
N VAL A 46 -8.36 -5.25 5.63
CA VAL A 46 -7.11 -5.54 4.88
C VAL A 46 -6.45 -4.25 4.40
N PHE A 47 -7.23 -3.33 3.82
CA PHE A 47 -6.73 -2.03 3.39
C PHE A 47 -6.14 -1.21 4.55
N MET A 48 -6.87 -1.05 5.65
CA MET A 48 -6.43 -0.24 6.78
C MET A 48 -5.22 -0.83 7.48
N ILE A 49 -5.18 -2.16 7.67
CA ILE A 49 -4.00 -2.84 8.24
C ILE A 49 -2.79 -2.64 7.34
N SER A 50 -2.91 -2.79 6.02
CA SER A 50 -1.80 -2.60 5.10
C SER A 50 -1.24 -1.17 5.15
N MET A 51 -2.10 -0.17 5.29
CA MET A 51 -1.71 1.24 5.42
C MET A 51 -0.98 1.51 6.74
N VAL A 52 -1.52 1.04 7.86
CA VAL A 52 -0.90 1.21 9.18
C VAL A 52 0.46 0.52 9.23
N LEU A 53 0.56 -0.71 8.70
CA LEU A 53 1.82 -1.46 8.65
C LEU A 53 2.90 -0.75 7.84
N LEU A 54 2.55 -0.19 6.67
CA LEU A 54 3.50 0.59 5.87
C LEU A 54 4.02 1.79 6.67
N TYR A 55 3.13 2.63 7.19
CA TYR A 55 3.55 3.84 7.89
C TYR A 55 4.30 3.52 9.19
N ALA A 56 3.95 2.45 9.91
CA ALA A 56 4.70 1.98 11.07
C ALA A 56 6.12 1.53 10.71
N ALA A 57 6.26 0.67 9.70
CA ALA A 57 7.56 0.19 9.23
C ALA A 57 8.45 1.35 8.73
N SER A 58 7.87 2.28 7.98
CA SER A 58 8.56 3.46 7.47
C SER A 58 8.98 4.41 8.59
N THR A 59 8.10 4.68 9.55
CA THR A 59 8.43 5.48 10.74
C THR A 59 9.62 4.87 11.50
N ILE A 60 9.60 3.57 11.73
CA ILE A 60 10.71 2.86 12.41
C ILE A 60 12.00 3.01 11.61
N TYR A 61 11.96 2.70 10.29
CA TYR A 61 13.14 2.77 9.42
C TYR A 61 13.78 4.16 9.41
N HIS A 62 12.99 5.23 9.36
CA HIS A 62 13.48 6.61 9.31
C HIS A 62 13.88 7.16 10.69
N SER A 63 13.35 6.57 11.78
CA SER A 63 13.66 7.01 13.16
C SER A 63 14.95 6.38 13.70
N VAL A 64 15.21 5.11 13.36
CA VAL A 64 16.25 4.32 14.04
C VAL A 64 17.63 4.63 13.49
N ASN A 65 18.55 5.00 14.37
CA ASN A 65 19.98 5.12 14.10
C ASN A 65 20.71 3.88 14.62
N CYS A 66 20.92 2.89 13.76
CA CYS A 66 21.50 1.59 14.14
C CYS A 66 22.55 1.09 13.15
N SER A 67 23.22 -0.01 13.50
CA SER A 67 24.29 -0.62 12.69
C SER A 67 23.82 -1.00 11.28
N GLY A 68 24.73 -0.99 10.31
CA GLY A 68 24.42 -1.19 8.90
C GLY A 68 23.65 -2.50 8.56
N ARG A 69 23.78 -3.58 9.35
CA ARG A 69 23.02 -4.82 9.16
C ARG A 69 21.56 -4.63 9.56
N VAL A 70 21.31 -4.08 10.74
CA VAL A 70 19.96 -3.84 11.27
C VAL A 70 19.23 -2.82 10.42
N LEU A 71 19.89 -1.75 10.02
CA LEU A 71 19.32 -0.74 9.13
C LEU A 71 18.89 -1.32 7.77
N ARG A 72 19.68 -2.27 7.22
CA ARG A 72 19.27 -2.96 5.99
C ARG A 72 18.02 -3.81 6.17
N ILE A 73 17.81 -4.42 7.32
CA ILE A 73 16.57 -5.18 7.62
C ILE A 73 15.38 -4.23 7.64
N PHE A 74 15.45 -3.12 8.37
CA PHE A 74 14.36 -2.15 8.43
C PHE A 74 14.05 -1.54 7.05
N ARG A 75 15.08 -1.23 6.25
CA ARG A 75 14.89 -0.78 4.86
C ARG A 75 14.14 -1.82 4.02
N LYS A 76 14.49 -3.10 4.15
CA LYS A 76 13.79 -4.17 3.43
C LYS A 76 12.33 -4.28 3.87
N MET A 77 12.06 -4.23 5.17
CA MET A 77 10.71 -4.27 5.71
C MET A 77 9.87 -3.11 5.18
N ASP A 78 10.38 -1.88 5.26
CA ASP A 78 9.73 -0.69 4.72
C ASP A 78 9.35 -0.89 3.24
N HIS A 79 10.28 -1.31 2.40
CA HIS A 79 10.00 -1.55 0.97
C HIS A 79 9.07 -2.75 0.73
N MET A 80 9.08 -3.79 1.56
CA MET A 80 8.14 -4.91 1.44
C MET A 80 6.71 -4.48 1.76
N MET A 81 6.53 -3.54 2.71
CA MET A 81 5.21 -3.02 3.05
C MET A 81 4.56 -2.23 1.89
N ILE A 82 5.33 -1.70 0.95
CA ILE A 82 4.79 -1.06 -0.25
C ILE A 82 3.99 -2.07 -1.09
N PHE A 83 4.51 -3.29 -1.30
CA PHE A 83 3.77 -4.36 -1.98
C PHE A 83 2.45 -4.68 -1.29
N ILE A 84 2.49 -4.78 0.04
CA ILE A 84 1.30 -5.07 0.86
C ILE A 84 0.29 -3.93 0.77
N LEU A 85 0.73 -2.67 0.81
CA LEU A 85 -0.18 -1.54 0.66
C LEU A 85 -0.82 -1.50 -0.72
N ILE A 86 -0.06 -1.69 -1.80
CA ILE A 86 -0.63 -1.70 -3.15
C ILE A 86 -1.70 -2.81 -3.25
N ALA A 87 -1.39 -4.04 -2.84
CA ALA A 87 -2.35 -5.15 -2.86
C ALA A 87 -3.54 -4.89 -1.93
N GLY A 88 -3.31 -4.29 -0.77
CA GLY A 88 -4.33 -3.86 0.18
C GLY A 88 -5.29 -2.84 -0.39
N THR A 89 -4.82 -1.86 -1.17
CA THR A 89 -5.68 -0.85 -1.83
C THR A 89 -6.56 -1.46 -2.92
N TYR A 90 -6.07 -2.48 -3.64
CA TYR A 90 -6.87 -3.21 -4.63
C TYR A 90 -7.98 -4.06 -3.99
N THR A 91 -7.79 -4.52 -2.76
CA THR A 91 -8.71 -5.44 -2.10
C THR A 91 -10.15 -4.93 -2.04
N PRO A 92 -10.46 -3.72 -1.52
CA PRO A 92 -11.82 -3.20 -1.53
C PRO A 92 -12.36 -2.94 -2.94
N VAL A 93 -11.57 -2.42 -3.85
CA VAL A 93 -11.98 -2.15 -5.23
C VAL A 93 -12.37 -3.46 -5.93
N CYS A 94 -11.54 -4.47 -5.84
CA CYS A 94 -11.78 -5.77 -6.48
C CYS A 94 -12.95 -6.53 -5.87
N LEU A 95 -13.10 -6.47 -4.55
CA LEU A 95 -14.14 -7.23 -3.87
C LEU A 95 -15.49 -6.53 -3.87
N LEU A 96 -15.53 -5.19 -3.81
CA LEU A 96 -16.77 -4.46 -3.58
C LEU A 96 -17.32 -3.78 -4.83
N THR A 97 -16.46 -3.39 -5.77
CA THR A 97 -16.86 -2.60 -6.95
C THR A 97 -16.91 -3.46 -8.22
N LEU A 98 -15.89 -4.28 -8.45
CA LEU A 98 -15.79 -5.05 -9.70
C LEU A 98 -16.67 -6.31 -9.71
N PRO A 99 -17.16 -6.74 -10.88
CA PRO A 99 -17.83 -8.03 -11.05
C PRO A 99 -16.89 -9.18 -10.64
N LYS A 100 -17.49 -10.28 -10.10
CA LYS A 100 -16.70 -11.39 -9.55
C LYS A 100 -15.58 -11.94 -10.47
N PRO A 101 -15.79 -12.23 -11.76
CA PRO A 101 -14.70 -12.77 -12.55
C PRO A 101 -13.50 -11.84 -12.64
N SER A 102 -13.70 -10.60 -13.10
CA SER A 102 -12.63 -9.62 -13.30
C SER A 102 -12.01 -9.14 -11.99
N GLY A 103 -12.84 -8.88 -10.97
CA GLY A 103 -12.35 -8.46 -9.65
C GLY A 103 -11.50 -9.51 -8.96
N LEU A 104 -11.91 -10.79 -8.97
CA LEU A 104 -11.14 -11.87 -8.35
C LEU A 104 -9.84 -12.17 -9.12
N MET A 105 -9.89 -12.13 -10.46
CA MET A 105 -8.68 -12.32 -11.28
C MET A 105 -7.65 -11.21 -11.02
N LEU A 106 -8.08 -9.96 -11.01
CA LEU A 106 -7.20 -8.82 -10.71
C LEU A 106 -6.64 -8.91 -9.28
N LEU A 107 -7.49 -9.24 -8.31
CA LEU A 107 -7.07 -9.40 -6.91
C LEU A 107 -6.01 -10.49 -6.76
N ALA A 108 -6.24 -11.66 -7.37
CA ALA A 108 -5.29 -12.77 -7.36
C ALA A 108 -3.97 -12.41 -8.04
N ALA A 109 -4.01 -11.70 -9.18
CA ALA A 109 -2.83 -11.24 -9.89
C ALA A 109 -2.00 -10.26 -9.04
N VAL A 110 -2.65 -9.24 -8.45
CA VAL A 110 -1.97 -8.21 -7.67
C VAL A 110 -1.39 -8.79 -6.38
N TRP A 111 -2.12 -9.62 -5.64
CA TRP A 111 -1.57 -10.31 -4.46
C TRP A 111 -0.48 -11.32 -4.83
N GLY A 112 -0.61 -12.01 -5.96
CA GLY A 112 0.43 -12.91 -6.47
C GLY A 112 1.74 -12.16 -6.75
N ILE A 113 1.68 -11.04 -7.47
CA ILE A 113 2.86 -10.19 -7.73
C ILE A 113 3.43 -9.64 -6.41
N ALA A 114 2.57 -9.22 -5.47
CA ALA A 114 3.01 -8.72 -4.17
C ALA A 114 3.79 -9.78 -3.39
N LEU A 115 3.28 -11.00 -3.29
CA LEU A 115 3.94 -12.10 -2.59
C LEU A 115 5.28 -12.47 -3.24
N VAL A 116 5.32 -12.56 -4.57
CA VAL A 116 6.57 -12.79 -5.31
C VAL A 116 7.57 -11.66 -5.08
N GLY A 117 7.13 -10.40 -5.13
CA GLY A 117 7.98 -9.24 -4.87
C GLY A 117 8.55 -9.22 -3.46
N ILE A 118 7.73 -9.54 -2.45
CA ILE A 118 8.14 -9.67 -1.06
C ILE A 118 9.18 -10.81 -0.90
N PHE A 119 8.93 -11.97 -1.51
CA PHE A 119 9.84 -13.10 -1.47
C PHE A 119 11.19 -12.72 -2.09
N ILE A 120 11.20 -12.17 -3.31
CA ILE A 120 12.43 -11.73 -3.98
C ILE A 120 13.17 -10.71 -3.10
N LYS A 121 12.48 -9.71 -2.58
CA LYS A 121 13.09 -8.65 -1.73
C LYS A 121 13.66 -9.22 -0.42
N GLY A 122 13.01 -10.22 0.15
CA GLY A 122 13.46 -10.91 1.36
C GLY A 122 14.78 -11.65 1.15
N PHE A 123 14.89 -12.43 0.09
CA PHE A 123 16.01 -13.32 -0.19
C PHE A 123 17.12 -12.68 -1.01
N TRP A 124 16.80 -11.79 -1.94
CA TRP A 124 17.82 -11.12 -2.76
C TRP A 124 18.38 -9.89 -2.06
N ILE A 125 19.53 -10.06 -1.41
CA ILE A 125 20.16 -9.02 -0.57
C ILE A 125 20.58 -7.79 -1.39
N THR A 126 20.96 -7.98 -2.66
CA THR A 126 21.47 -6.93 -3.55
C THR A 126 20.48 -6.52 -4.63
N CYS A 127 19.17 -6.81 -4.42
CA CYS A 127 18.13 -6.48 -5.39
C CYS A 127 18.18 -4.99 -5.77
N PRO A 128 18.39 -4.66 -7.07
CA PRO A 128 18.52 -3.27 -7.50
C PRO A 128 17.21 -2.52 -7.30
N LYS A 129 17.31 -1.23 -7.00
CA LYS A 129 16.13 -0.37 -6.73
C LYS A 129 15.16 -0.36 -7.91
N TRP A 130 15.66 -0.25 -9.14
CA TRP A 130 14.85 -0.17 -10.35
C TRP A 130 13.91 -1.38 -10.52
N PHE A 131 14.36 -2.59 -10.13
CA PHE A 131 13.55 -3.80 -10.21
C PHE A 131 12.29 -3.70 -9.33
N SER A 132 12.46 -3.24 -8.08
CA SER A 132 11.32 -3.01 -7.18
C SER A 132 10.40 -1.92 -7.70
N SER A 133 10.95 -0.83 -8.24
CA SER A 133 10.16 0.28 -8.79
C SER A 133 9.34 -0.18 -10.01
N VAL A 134 9.90 -1.00 -10.89
CA VAL A 134 9.16 -1.58 -12.02
C VAL A 134 8.01 -2.45 -11.55
N LEU A 135 8.21 -3.29 -10.53
CA LEU A 135 7.13 -4.10 -9.96
C LEU A 135 6.04 -3.24 -9.31
N TYR A 136 6.42 -2.19 -8.58
CA TYR A 136 5.44 -1.27 -7.99
C TYR A 136 4.61 -0.56 -9.05
N ILE A 137 5.25 -0.08 -10.13
CA ILE A 137 4.55 0.54 -11.26
C ILE A 137 3.62 -0.47 -11.93
N ALA A 138 4.11 -1.66 -12.25
CA ALA A 138 3.30 -2.71 -12.87
C ALA A 138 2.07 -3.06 -12.04
N MET A 139 2.23 -3.20 -10.72
CA MET A 139 1.11 -3.43 -9.81
C MET A 139 0.16 -2.23 -9.76
N GLY A 140 0.69 -1.01 -9.59
CA GLY A 140 -0.13 0.21 -9.52
C GLY A 140 -0.97 0.43 -10.78
N TRP A 141 -0.42 0.15 -11.96
CA TRP A 141 -1.10 0.30 -13.24
C TRP A 141 -1.91 -0.93 -13.69
N SER A 142 -1.93 -2.01 -12.92
CA SER A 142 -2.78 -3.18 -13.20
C SER A 142 -4.27 -2.83 -13.29
N CYS A 143 -4.72 -1.72 -12.66
CA CYS A 143 -6.08 -1.22 -12.76
C CYS A 143 -6.48 -0.80 -14.20
N LEU A 144 -5.53 -0.54 -15.09
CA LEU A 144 -5.81 -0.24 -16.51
C LEU A 144 -6.57 -1.37 -17.19
N SER A 145 -6.33 -2.63 -16.80
CA SER A 145 -7.04 -3.79 -17.36
C SER A 145 -8.55 -3.77 -17.10
N VAL A 146 -9.00 -3.03 -16.09
CA VAL A 146 -10.41 -2.89 -15.70
C VAL A 146 -10.88 -1.43 -15.69
N LEU A 147 -10.12 -0.51 -16.30
CA LEU A 147 -10.39 0.92 -16.25
C LEU A 147 -11.78 1.29 -16.77
N GLY A 148 -12.21 0.67 -17.88
CA GLY A 148 -13.53 0.88 -18.46
C GLY A 148 -14.66 0.42 -17.51
N GLN A 149 -14.45 -0.68 -16.79
CA GLN A 149 -15.41 -1.15 -15.78
C GLN A 149 -15.46 -0.20 -14.57
N LEU A 150 -14.31 0.28 -14.12
CA LEU A 150 -14.25 1.24 -13.01
C LEU A 150 -14.91 2.55 -13.38
N PHE A 151 -14.72 3.05 -14.60
CA PHE A 151 -15.38 4.26 -15.07
C PHE A 151 -16.90 4.14 -15.10
N SER A 152 -17.43 2.97 -15.48
CA SER A 152 -18.89 2.74 -15.54
C SER A 152 -19.53 2.45 -14.19
N LEU A 153 -18.76 1.92 -13.22
CA LEU A 153 -19.30 1.48 -11.93
C LEU A 153 -19.10 2.50 -10.81
N LEU A 154 -18.08 3.36 -10.91
CA LEU A 154 -17.80 4.37 -9.90
C LEU A 154 -18.47 5.71 -10.22
N PRO A 155 -18.95 6.44 -9.21
CA PRO A 155 -19.29 7.85 -9.37
C PRO A 155 -18.06 8.63 -9.89
N LEU A 156 -18.29 9.62 -10.75
CA LEU A 156 -17.21 10.37 -11.41
C LEU A 156 -16.17 10.92 -10.43
N HIS A 157 -16.60 11.46 -9.29
CA HIS A 157 -15.70 11.99 -8.27
C HIS A 157 -14.80 10.89 -7.68
N ALA A 158 -15.32 9.69 -7.44
CA ALA A 158 -14.52 8.57 -6.91
C ALA A 158 -13.50 8.07 -7.95
N PHE A 159 -13.92 8.01 -9.23
CA PHE A 159 -13.02 7.67 -10.34
C PHE A 159 -11.89 8.70 -10.49
N LEU A 160 -12.21 9.99 -10.41
CA LEU A 160 -11.20 11.07 -10.48
C LEU A 160 -10.21 11.02 -9.33
N TRP A 161 -10.65 10.71 -8.09
CA TRP A 161 -9.75 10.50 -6.96
C TRP A 161 -8.82 9.30 -7.16
N LEU A 162 -9.33 8.21 -7.71
CA LEU A 162 -8.53 7.03 -8.03
C LEU A 162 -7.45 7.37 -9.07
N LEU A 163 -7.82 8.09 -10.13
CA LEU A 163 -6.92 8.52 -11.18
C LEU A 163 -5.85 9.48 -10.64
N ALA A 164 -6.24 10.47 -9.86
CA ALA A 164 -5.32 11.42 -9.23
C ALA A 164 -4.32 10.70 -8.32
N GLY A 165 -4.79 9.73 -7.51
CA GLY A 165 -3.94 8.90 -6.68
C GLY A 165 -2.90 8.12 -7.48
N GLY A 166 -3.30 7.50 -8.61
CA GLY A 166 -2.40 6.77 -9.50
C GLY A 166 -1.32 7.67 -10.14
N LEU A 167 -1.69 8.90 -10.54
CA LEU A 167 -0.74 9.87 -11.09
C LEU A 167 0.27 10.33 -10.03
N ILE A 168 -0.19 10.71 -8.84
CA ILE A 168 0.67 11.12 -7.72
C ILE A 168 1.62 9.99 -7.33
N TYR A 169 1.12 8.77 -7.25
CA TYR A 169 1.92 7.58 -6.97
C TYR A 169 3.05 7.37 -8.00
N THR A 170 2.75 7.54 -9.28
CA THR A 170 3.75 7.43 -10.35
C THR A 170 4.81 8.52 -10.24
N CYS A 171 4.41 9.77 -9.97
CA CYS A 171 5.34 10.87 -9.73
C CYS A 171 6.27 10.59 -8.54
N LEU A 172 5.72 10.09 -7.42
CA LEU A 172 6.52 9.74 -6.23
C LEU A 172 7.56 8.65 -6.53
N LEU A 173 7.19 7.62 -7.29
CA LEU A 173 8.13 6.55 -7.67
C LEU A 173 9.23 7.02 -8.61
N TYR A 174 8.95 8.00 -9.47
CA TYR A 174 9.95 8.57 -10.37
C TYR A 174 10.99 9.43 -9.64
N THR A 175 10.60 10.06 -8.53
CA THR A 175 11.46 10.98 -7.75
C THR A 175 12.20 10.30 -6.59
N SER A 176 11.96 9.03 -6.27
CA SER A 176 12.56 8.27 -5.16
C SER A 176 13.66 7.31 -5.63
#